data_109acbc855501e6c24195af6264db2d0
#
_entry.id   109acbc855501e6c24195af6264db2d0
#
_cell.length_a   1.000
_cell.length_b   1.000
_cell.length_c   1.000
_cell.angle_alpha   90.00
_cell.angle_beta   90.00
_cell.angle_gamma   90.00
#
_symmetry.space_group_name_H-M   'P 1'
#
loop_
_entity.id
_entity.type
_entity.pdbx_description
1 polymer ?
#
loop_
_entity_poly.entity_id
_entity_poly.type
_entity_poly.pdbx_seq_one_letter_code
_entity_poly.pdbx_strand_id
1 'polypeptide(L)'
;MGESGRFLFHIVGIVAILLCRQALPAQETGKASPVFPQFKAHLVSHLPGGYKVAAVDMDRDGKVDIVGLATTPSCLAWYKNPTWERHILTSAVKEFIDLAPQDIDGDGRTDLAIADDFGMSRTSSGGLVHWLPCPADPTQEWPIYNLGAEPTSHRLRWADVDGDGHKELVVAPIMGRNAKAPLWDVGVKLVFYRIPASSTTEPWKAVVINDRLTVLHGLAIVDWDRDGRDDILTASFEGVYLHQSQGQGDKISWKQTRLGSGQQTDPAKRGSSEVALGRLQNRRRGFLATIEPWHGDKVVIYTPRSTADGLWQRAVIDTTFNEGHALLCADLDGDREDEIVAGYRGKGASLYLYDCRDASGRKWERIGLDEGDMAASGLDVADVNGDGRLDIIAVGTATANIKWYENLGPGRAK
;
A
#
# COMPACT_ATOMS: atom_id res chain seq x y z
N MET A 1 101.18 24.22 -13.54
CA MET A 1 101.47 23.41 -12.36
C MET A 1 100.17 23.02 -11.70
N GLY A 2 99.87 21.79 -11.73
CA GLY A 2 99.19 20.92 -10.79
C GLY A 2 97.80 20.49 -11.35
N GLU A 3 97.78 19.47 -11.64
CA GLU A 3 97.27 18.10 -11.52
C GLU A 3 95.73 17.95 -11.48
N SER A 4 95.36 17.10 -12.46
CA SER A 4 94.03 16.53 -12.76
C SER A 4 93.66 15.44 -11.76
N GLY A 5 92.49 15.50 -11.13
CA GLY A 5 91.86 14.41 -10.36
C GLY A 5 90.57 13.97 -11.04
N ARG A 6 90.62 12.77 -11.66
CA ARG A 6 89.45 12.08 -12.23
C ARG A 6 88.71 11.40 -11.10
N PHE A 7 87.42 11.75 -10.89
CA PHE A 7 86.50 10.96 -10.08
C PHE A 7 85.62 10.09 -11.03
N LEU A 8 85.69 8.80 -10.76
CA LEU A 8 84.88 7.77 -11.42
C LEU A 8 83.55 7.67 -10.69
N PHE A 9 82.45 8.02 -11.35
CA PHE A 9 81.10 7.76 -10.83
C PHE A 9 80.60 6.39 -11.28
N HIS A 10 80.36 5.50 -10.30
CA HIS A 10 79.64 4.23 -10.53
C HIS A 10 78.14 4.52 -10.51
N ILE A 11 77.48 4.27 -11.65
CA ILE A 11 76.01 4.29 -11.72
C ILE A 11 75.49 2.91 -11.33
N VAL A 12 74.90 2.83 -10.15
CA VAL A 12 74.16 1.66 -9.72
C VAL A 12 72.74 1.80 -10.28
N GLY A 13 72.41 1.03 -11.29
CA GLY A 13 71.06 0.95 -11.84
C GLY A 13 70.10 0.20 -10.90
N ILE A 14 69.12 0.90 -10.32
CA ILE A 14 68.01 0.28 -9.60
C ILE A 14 66.93 -0.06 -10.63
N VAL A 15 66.77 -1.35 -10.90
CA VAL A 15 65.63 -1.87 -11.68
C VAL A 15 64.42 -1.93 -10.74
N ALA A 16 63.48 -1.01 -10.88
CA ALA A 16 62.19 -1.04 -10.19
C ALA A 16 61.27 -2.04 -10.94
N ILE A 17 61.05 -3.21 -10.32
CA ILE A 17 60.05 -4.14 -10.82
C ILE A 17 58.67 -3.63 -10.37
N LEU A 18 57.89 -3.04 -11.30
CA LEU A 18 56.49 -2.72 -11.10
C LEU A 18 55.68 -4.04 -11.05
N LEU A 19 55.37 -4.52 -9.85
CA LEU A 19 54.36 -5.57 -9.66
C LEU A 19 52.97 -4.96 -9.92
N CYS A 20 52.45 -5.15 -11.11
CA CYS A 20 51.05 -4.91 -11.42
C CYS A 20 50.20 -5.90 -10.61
N ARG A 21 49.70 -5.47 -9.45
CA ARG A 21 48.62 -6.22 -8.75
C ARG A 21 47.36 -6.08 -9.59
N GLN A 22 47.03 -7.11 -10.36
CA GLN A 22 45.68 -7.28 -10.89
C GLN A 22 44.73 -7.38 -9.69
N ALA A 23 43.89 -6.38 -9.48
CA ALA A 23 42.77 -6.46 -8.55
C ALA A 23 41.85 -7.60 -9.08
N LEU A 24 41.75 -8.67 -8.34
CA LEU A 24 40.72 -9.67 -8.54
C LEU A 24 39.37 -8.95 -8.46
N PRO A 25 38.44 -9.24 -9.38
CA PRO A 25 37.08 -8.71 -9.23
C PRO A 25 36.55 -9.15 -7.86
N ALA A 26 35.97 -8.21 -7.12
CA ALA A 26 35.27 -8.55 -5.89
C ALA A 26 34.24 -9.61 -6.26
N GLN A 27 34.36 -10.79 -5.65
CA GLN A 27 33.28 -11.76 -5.67
C GLN A 27 32.05 -11.05 -5.09
N GLU A 28 31.02 -10.84 -5.92
CA GLU A 28 29.70 -10.60 -5.38
C GLU A 28 29.41 -11.74 -4.45
N THR A 29 29.42 -11.46 -3.14
CA THR A 29 28.91 -12.38 -2.14
C THR A 29 27.42 -12.44 -2.42
N GLY A 30 27.00 -13.36 -3.27
CA GLY A 30 25.61 -13.66 -3.48
C GLY A 30 24.98 -13.91 -2.09
N LYS A 31 23.93 -13.16 -1.76
CA LYS A 31 23.09 -13.53 -0.62
C LYS A 31 22.89 -15.05 -0.69
N ALA A 32 23.03 -15.75 0.43
CA ALA A 32 22.65 -17.16 0.51
C ALA A 32 21.27 -17.33 -0.09
N SER A 33 21.00 -18.48 -0.73
CA SER A 33 19.66 -18.74 -1.28
C SER A 33 18.64 -18.39 -0.21
N PRO A 34 17.72 -17.46 -0.49
CA PRO A 34 16.86 -16.94 0.53
C PRO A 34 15.91 -18.03 1.00
N VAL A 35 15.74 -18.05 2.28
CA VAL A 35 14.75 -18.90 2.90
C VAL A 35 13.52 -18.04 3.08
N PHE A 36 12.60 -18.08 2.10
CA PHE A 36 11.30 -17.45 2.25
C PHE A 36 10.65 -17.84 3.57
N PRO A 37 9.95 -16.90 4.24
CA PRO A 37 9.15 -17.27 5.40
C PRO A 37 8.09 -18.29 4.98
N GLN A 38 7.82 -19.24 5.86
CA GLN A 38 6.74 -20.22 5.67
C GLN A 38 5.45 -19.63 6.22
N PHE A 39 4.37 -19.87 5.51
CA PHE A 39 3.06 -19.41 5.94
C PHE A 39 2.10 -20.60 6.09
N LYS A 40 1.18 -20.47 7.06
CA LYS A 40 0.09 -21.41 7.27
C LYS A 40 -1.24 -20.66 7.18
N ALA A 41 -2.08 -21.04 6.23
CA ALA A 41 -3.38 -20.43 6.05
C ALA A 41 -4.38 -20.89 7.13
N HIS A 42 -5.13 -19.93 7.67
CA HIS A 42 -6.22 -20.14 8.60
C HIS A 42 -7.47 -19.44 8.07
N LEU A 43 -8.58 -20.16 8.01
CA LEU A 43 -9.87 -19.56 7.69
C LEU A 43 -10.40 -18.80 8.92
N VAL A 44 -10.71 -17.51 8.74
CA VAL A 44 -11.38 -16.69 9.75
C VAL A 44 -12.89 -16.82 9.59
N SER A 45 -13.41 -16.58 8.38
CA SER A 45 -14.84 -16.61 8.14
C SER A 45 -15.15 -16.74 6.64
N HIS A 46 -16.40 -17.14 6.35
CA HIS A 46 -17.01 -16.94 5.05
C HIS A 46 -17.62 -15.53 4.97
N LEU A 47 -17.22 -14.77 3.94
CA LEU A 47 -17.73 -13.42 3.67
C LEU A 47 -18.00 -13.26 2.17
N PRO A 48 -19.18 -13.68 1.68
CA PRO A 48 -19.56 -13.50 0.30
C PRO A 48 -19.52 -12.02 -0.12
N GLY A 49 -18.89 -11.73 -1.26
CA GLY A 49 -18.69 -10.35 -1.73
C GLY A 49 -17.69 -9.55 -0.92
N GLY A 50 -16.83 -10.22 -0.12
CA GLY A 50 -15.81 -9.59 0.69
C GLY A 50 -14.87 -8.71 -0.12
N TYR A 51 -14.56 -7.50 0.37
CA TYR A 51 -13.81 -6.53 -0.42
C TYR A 51 -12.65 -5.89 0.33
N LYS A 52 -12.82 -5.56 1.61
CA LYS A 52 -11.77 -4.95 2.44
C LYS A 52 -11.71 -5.62 3.81
N VAL A 53 -10.50 -5.72 4.35
CA VAL A 53 -10.21 -6.09 5.74
C VAL A 53 -9.32 -5.05 6.40
N ALA A 54 -9.44 -4.95 7.73
CA ALA A 54 -8.51 -4.21 8.56
C ALA A 54 -8.20 -5.02 9.84
N ALA A 55 -6.94 -4.96 10.24
CA ALA A 55 -6.43 -5.54 11.48
C ALA A 55 -6.45 -4.48 12.58
N VAL A 56 -7.16 -4.72 13.67
CA VAL A 56 -7.32 -3.76 14.76
C VAL A 56 -7.81 -4.43 16.03
N ASP A 57 -7.31 -4.01 17.20
CA ASP A 57 -7.85 -4.43 18.51
C ASP A 57 -9.14 -3.65 18.78
N MET A 58 -10.29 -4.30 18.56
CA MET A 58 -11.61 -3.65 18.63
C MET A 58 -12.17 -3.56 20.04
N ASP A 59 -11.86 -4.51 20.90
CA ASP A 59 -12.38 -4.57 22.26
C ASP A 59 -11.33 -4.28 23.34
N ARG A 60 -10.11 -3.92 22.91
CA ARG A 60 -9.00 -3.51 23.77
C ARG A 60 -8.51 -4.64 24.68
N ASP A 61 -8.61 -5.89 24.22
CA ASP A 61 -8.09 -7.05 24.94
C ASP A 61 -6.60 -7.33 24.69
N GLY A 62 -5.97 -6.50 23.85
CA GLY A 62 -4.55 -6.58 23.48
C GLY A 62 -4.27 -7.56 22.34
N LYS A 63 -5.29 -8.12 21.71
CA LYS A 63 -5.17 -8.98 20.53
C LYS A 63 -5.68 -8.28 19.29
N VAL A 64 -5.06 -8.59 18.17
CA VAL A 64 -5.48 -8.07 16.88
C VAL A 64 -6.71 -8.83 16.39
N ASP A 65 -7.83 -8.14 16.26
CA ASP A 65 -9.04 -8.61 15.61
C ASP A 65 -9.05 -8.30 14.11
N ILE A 66 -10.09 -8.75 13.43
CA ILE A 66 -10.27 -8.47 12.01
C ILE A 66 -11.64 -7.80 11.80
N VAL A 67 -11.64 -6.64 11.15
CA VAL A 67 -12.86 -6.03 10.61
C VAL A 67 -12.91 -6.33 9.13
N GLY A 68 -14.02 -6.90 8.66
CA GLY A 68 -14.23 -7.23 7.26
C GLY A 68 -15.50 -6.59 6.71
N LEU A 69 -15.43 -6.09 5.48
CA LEU A 69 -16.61 -5.63 4.77
C LEU A 69 -16.82 -6.36 3.45
N ALA A 70 -18.09 -6.44 3.05
CA ALA A 70 -18.54 -6.96 1.76
C ALA A 70 -19.46 -5.95 1.08
N THR A 71 -19.30 -5.80 -0.24
CA THR A 71 -20.10 -4.86 -1.03
C THR A 71 -21.46 -5.44 -1.35
N THR A 72 -21.50 -6.67 -1.92
CA THR A 72 -22.74 -7.33 -2.35
C THR A 72 -22.62 -8.84 -2.18
N PRO A 73 -23.42 -9.47 -1.28
CA PRO A 73 -24.34 -8.84 -0.35
C PRO A 73 -23.61 -7.95 0.67
N SER A 74 -24.24 -6.85 1.08
CA SER A 74 -23.62 -5.88 2.00
C SER A 74 -23.44 -6.46 3.40
N CYS A 75 -22.24 -6.32 3.95
CA CYS A 75 -21.89 -6.71 5.30
C CYS A 75 -20.73 -5.87 5.83
N LEU A 76 -20.83 -5.43 7.08
CA LEU A 76 -19.71 -4.88 7.85
C LEU A 76 -19.70 -5.61 9.18
N ALA A 77 -18.61 -6.33 9.45
CA ALA A 77 -18.52 -7.20 10.61
C ALA A 77 -17.14 -7.17 11.25
N TRP A 78 -17.11 -7.31 12.55
CA TRP A 78 -15.94 -7.56 13.36
C TRP A 78 -15.86 -9.04 13.71
N TYR A 79 -14.67 -9.61 13.65
CA TYR A 79 -14.33 -11.00 13.98
C TYR A 79 -13.34 -11.00 15.14
N LYS A 80 -13.81 -11.41 16.31
CA LYS A 80 -13.04 -11.37 17.58
C LYS A 80 -11.98 -12.47 17.63
N ASN A 81 -10.73 -12.10 17.83
CA ASN A 81 -9.61 -13.02 18.05
C ASN A 81 -9.65 -13.58 19.51
N PRO A 82 -9.41 -14.88 19.77
CA PRO A 82 -9.02 -15.93 18.81
C PRO A 82 -10.19 -16.79 18.32
N THR A 83 -11.39 -16.51 18.72
CA THR A 83 -12.58 -17.35 18.45
C THR A 83 -13.16 -17.13 17.07
N TRP A 84 -12.87 -15.99 16.46
CA TRP A 84 -13.45 -15.48 15.21
C TRP A 84 -14.97 -15.37 15.28
N GLU A 85 -15.49 -15.16 16.49
CA GLU A 85 -16.91 -14.83 16.68
C GLU A 85 -17.25 -13.55 15.92
N ARG A 86 -18.32 -13.62 15.14
CA ARG A 86 -18.71 -12.54 14.23
C ARG A 86 -19.74 -11.63 14.88
N HIS A 87 -19.46 -10.32 14.89
CA HIS A 87 -20.37 -9.27 15.31
C HIS A 87 -20.66 -8.34 14.14
N ILE A 88 -21.95 -8.14 13.79
CA ILE A 88 -22.37 -7.18 12.77
C ILE A 88 -22.34 -5.79 13.39
N LEU A 89 -21.59 -4.87 12.78
CA LEU A 89 -21.43 -3.52 13.32
C LEU A 89 -22.61 -2.62 12.96
N THR A 90 -23.15 -2.75 11.75
CA THR A 90 -24.34 -2.01 11.32
C THR A 90 -25.05 -2.70 10.18
N SER A 91 -26.37 -2.50 10.12
CA SER A 91 -27.26 -2.90 9.02
C SER A 91 -27.93 -1.70 8.33
N ALA A 92 -27.64 -0.48 8.79
CA ALA A 92 -28.34 0.74 8.37
C ALA A 92 -27.92 1.23 6.98
N VAL A 93 -26.71 0.89 6.52
CA VAL A 93 -26.16 1.30 5.20
C VAL A 93 -25.74 0.09 4.36
N LYS A 94 -25.53 0.30 3.08
CA LYS A 94 -25.31 -0.79 2.11
C LYS A 94 -24.21 -0.43 1.10
N GLU A 95 -23.78 -1.47 0.36
CA GLU A 95 -22.80 -1.33 -0.71
C GLU A 95 -21.50 -0.71 -0.23
N PHE A 96 -21.00 -1.25 0.90
CA PHE A 96 -19.70 -0.87 1.48
C PHE A 96 -18.56 -1.11 0.49
N ILE A 97 -17.55 -0.24 0.51
CA ILE A 97 -16.40 -0.39 -0.38
C ILE A 97 -15.05 -0.25 0.32
N ASP A 98 -14.90 0.62 1.32
CA ASP A 98 -13.67 0.74 2.11
C ASP A 98 -13.98 1.11 3.56
N LEU A 99 -13.01 0.89 4.44
CA LEU A 99 -13.03 1.28 5.84
C LEU A 99 -11.65 1.72 6.29
N ALA A 100 -11.61 2.61 7.28
CA ALA A 100 -10.39 3.13 7.89
C ALA A 100 -10.59 3.27 9.40
N PRO A 101 -9.95 2.40 10.23
CA PRO A 101 -10.01 2.48 11.68
C PRO A 101 -9.22 3.68 12.22
N GLN A 102 -9.75 4.37 13.24
CA GLN A 102 -9.10 5.45 13.99
C GLN A 102 -9.92 5.75 15.24
N ASP A 103 -9.27 6.15 16.33
CA ASP A 103 -9.95 6.82 17.46
C ASP A 103 -10.25 8.26 17.01
N ILE A 104 -11.50 8.50 16.60
CA ILE A 104 -11.88 9.76 15.92
C ILE A 104 -12.32 10.82 16.94
N ASP A 105 -12.95 10.41 18.05
CA ASP A 105 -13.45 11.33 19.07
C ASP A 105 -12.54 11.44 20.30
N GLY A 106 -11.44 10.69 20.32
CA GLY A 106 -10.43 10.74 21.38
C GLY A 106 -10.83 10.02 22.66
N ASP A 107 -11.80 9.10 22.60
CA ASP A 107 -12.27 8.37 23.78
C ASP A 107 -11.47 7.08 24.08
N GLY A 108 -10.48 6.78 23.24
CA GLY A 108 -9.57 5.65 23.34
C GLY A 108 -10.13 4.35 22.76
N ARG A 109 -11.32 4.34 22.15
CA ARG A 109 -11.86 3.21 21.39
C ARG A 109 -11.61 3.44 19.90
N THR A 110 -11.46 2.35 19.15
CA THR A 110 -11.30 2.44 17.72
C THR A 110 -12.64 2.59 17.03
N ASP A 111 -12.86 3.73 16.40
CA ASP A 111 -13.99 4.00 15.53
C ASP A 111 -13.69 3.56 14.10
N LEU A 112 -14.68 3.67 13.21
CA LEU A 112 -14.53 3.41 11.78
C LEU A 112 -15.00 4.59 10.94
N ALA A 113 -14.17 5.06 10.01
CA ALA A 113 -14.67 5.74 8.84
C ALA A 113 -14.99 4.69 7.76
N ILE A 114 -16.13 4.81 7.09
CA ILE A 114 -16.53 3.90 6.02
C ILE A 114 -16.95 4.68 4.77
N ALA A 115 -16.75 4.07 3.60
CA ALA A 115 -17.35 4.49 2.34
C ALA A 115 -18.40 3.47 1.93
N ASP A 116 -19.60 3.94 1.60
CA ASP A 116 -20.75 3.12 1.25
C ASP A 116 -21.62 3.75 0.16
N ASP A 117 -22.78 3.17 -0.13
CA ASP A 117 -23.61 3.50 -1.29
C ASP A 117 -22.78 3.55 -2.59
N PHE A 118 -21.84 2.58 -2.69
CA PHE A 118 -20.88 2.52 -3.80
C PHE A 118 -21.49 1.91 -5.05
N GLY A 119 -21.22 2.53 -6.18
CA GLY A 119 -21.48 1.98 -7.51
C GLY A 119 -20.54 2.59 -8.52
N MET A 120 -19.64 1.79 -9.10
CA MET A 120 -18.60 2.27 -10.01
C MET A 120 -19.13 3.11 -11.17
N SER A 121 -20.33 2.79 -11.69
CA SER A 121 -21.00 3.54 -12.75
C SER A 121 -21.97 4.62 -12.27
N ARG A 122 -22.21 4.74 -10.96
CA ARG A 122 -23.04 5.79 -10.35
C ARG A 122 -22.24 7.06 -10.11
N THR A 123 -21.70 7.63 -11.17
CA THR A 123 -20.79 8.78 -11.11
C THR A 123 -21.45 10.12 -10.77
N SER A 124 -22.78 10.17 -10.66
CA SER A 124 -23.53 11.38 -10.35
C SER A 124 -24.16 11.40 -8.94
N SER A 125 -24.17 10.24 -8.24
CA SER A 125 -24.83 10.07 -6.93
C SER A 125 -24.18 8.97 -6.12
N GLY A 126 -24.55 8.83 -4.84
CA GLY A 126 -23.97 7.86 -3.91
C GLY A 126 -22.57 8.25 -3.45
N GLY A 127 -21.79 7.27 -3.04
CA GLY A 127 -20.43 7.47 -2.53
C GLY A 127 -20.43 8.22 -1.20
N LEU A 128 -21.28 7.77 -0.27
CA LEU A 128 -21.39 8.35 1.06
C LEU A 128 -20.14 8.01 1.87
N VAL A 129 -19.79 8.91 2.77
CA VAL A 129 -18.73 8.72 3.76
C VAL A 129 -19.34 8.90 5.14
N HIS A 130 -19.20 7.90 6.00
CA HIS A 130 -19.75 7.92 7.34
C HIS A 130 -18.67 7.68 8.40
N TRP A 131 -18.91 8.19 9.60
CA TRP A 131 -18.24 7.85 10.83
C TRP A 131 -19.14 6.96 11.68
N LEU A 132 -18.59 5.87 12.18
CA LEU A 132 -19.22 4.95 13.11
C LEU A 132 -18.42 4.98 14.41
N PRO A 133 -18.87 5.72 15.44
CA PRO A 133 -18.23 5.66 16.75
C PRO A 133 -18.44 4.31 17.41
N CYS A 134 -17.39 3.78 18.02
CA CYS A 134 -17.44 2.53 18.76
C CYS A 134 -18.25 2.70 20.04
N PRO A 135 -19.36 1.98 20.23
CA PRO A 135 -20.12 2.07 21.48
C PRO A 135 -19.34 1.49 22.67
N ALA A 136 -19.77 1.76 23.88
CA ALA A 136 -19.15 1.22 25.10
C ALA A 136 -19.12 -0.33 25.13
N ASP A 137 -20.09 -0.96 24.51
CA ASP A 137 -20.11 -2.40 24.20
C ASP A 137 -20.03 -2.55 22.67
N PRO A 138 -18.86 -2.92 22.12
CA PRO A 138 -18.63 -2.99 20.67
C PRO A 138 -19.44 -4.09 19.97
N THR A 139 -20.10 -4.98 20.71
CA THR A 139 -21.01 -6.01 20.18
C THR A 139 -22.39 -5.47 19.79
N GLN A 140 -22.73 -4.26 20.23
CA GLN A 140 -23.98 -3.59 19.88
C GLN A 140 -23.94 -2.99 18.47
N GLU A 141 -25.09 -2.62 17.92
CA GLU A 141 -25.16 -1.89 16.64
C GLU A 141 -24.54 -0.50 16.79
N TRP A 142 -23.67 -0.12 15.87
CA TRP A 142 -22.91 1.13 15.94
C TRP A 142 -23.73 2.31 15.40
N PRO A 143 -23.69 3.46 16.08
CA PRO A 143 -24.24 4.70 15.54
C PRO A 143 -23.55 5.12 14.23
N ILE A 144 -24.27 5.87 13.37
CA ILE A 144 -23.76 6.31 12.07
C ILE A 144 -23.95 7.82 11.94
N TYR A 145 -22.87 8.52 11.56
CA TYR A 145 -22.88 9.95 11.29
C TYR A 145 -22.38 10.21 9.88
N ASN A 146 -23.17 10.95 9.09
CA ASN A 146 -22.78 11.31 7.71
C ASN A 146 -21.73 12.41 7.73
N LEU A 147 -20.59 12.19 7.06
CA LEU A 147 -19.50 13.14 6.94
C LEU A 147 -19.55 13.92 5.62
N GLY A 148 -20.14 13.33 4.60
CA GLY A 148 -20.24 13.90 3.27
C GLY A 148 -20.49 12.86 2.19
N ALA A 149 -20.47 13.32 0.94
CA ALA A 149 -20.66 12.49 -0.23
C ALA A 149 -19.78 12.98 -1.39
N GLU A 150 -19.03 12.07 -1.98
CA GLU A 150 -18.44 12.25 -3.30
C GLU A 150 -18.73 10.99 -4.11
N PRO A 151 -19.45 11.08 -5.25
CA PRO A 151 -19.83 9.90 -6.03
C PRO A 151 -18.62 9.00 -6.29
N THR A 152 -18.84 7.69 -6.16
CA THR A 152 -17.82 6.66 -6.30
C THR A 152 -16.68 6.72 -5.27
N SER A 153 -16.88 7.29 -4.05
CA SER A 153 -15.90 7.17 -2.94
C SER A 153 -15.45 5.72 -2.81
N HIS A 154 -14.12 5.48 -2.82
CA HIS A 154 -13.59 4.14 -3.03
C HIS A 154 -12.44 3.77 -2.09
N ARG A 155 -11.55 4.73 -1.73
CA ARG A 155 -10.48 4.50 -0.76
C ARG A 155 -10.49 5.56 0.33
N LEU A 156 -10.31 5.10 1.56
CA LEU A 156 -10.23 5.91 2.77
C LEU A 156 -8.90 5.66 3.48
N ARG A 157 -8.18 6.70 3.86
CA ARG A 157 -6.97 6.60 4.69
C ARG A 157 -6.88 7.77 5.66
N TRP A 158 -6.38 7.50 6.84
CA TRP A 158 -6.04 8.54 7.80
C TRP A 158 -4.61 9.03 7.58
N ALA A 159 -4.41 10.36 7.60
CA ALA A 159 -3.12 11.00 7.36
C ALA A 159 -3.03 12.34 8.09
N ASP A 160 -1.93 12.59 8.79
CA ASP A 160 -1.58 13.91 9.32
C ASP A 160 -0.97 14.75 8.19
N VAL A 161 -1.84 15.34 7.35
CA VAL A 161 -1.40 16.02 6.12
C VAL A 161 -0.86 17.42 6.37
N ASP A 162 -1.12 18.06 7.51
CA ASP A 162 -0.63 19.40 7.81
C ASP A 162 0.38 19.44 8.96
N GLY A 163 0.71 18.30 9.56
CA GLY A 163 1.76 18.14 10.57
C GLY A 163 1.38 18.72 11.92
N ASP A 164 0.10 18.73 12.26
CA ASP A 164 -0.38 19.24 13.56
C ASP A 164 -0.53 18.13 14.63
N GLY A 165 -0.29 16.87 14.25
CA GLY A 165 -0.38 15.69 15.09
C GLY A 165 -1.78 15.07 15.13
N HIS A 166 -2.76 15.64 14.43
CA HIS A 166 -4.08 15.08 14.24
C HIS A 166 -4.24 14.57 12.81
N LYS A 167 -4.90 13.44 12.64
CA LYS A 167 -5.08 12.85 11.31
C LYS A 167 -6.36 13.35 10.67
N GLU A 168 -6.28 13.70 9.40
CA GLU A 168 -7.38 13.94 8.51
C GLU A 168 -7.80 12.67 7.77
N LEU A 169 -9.10 12.59 7.40
CA LEU A 169 -9.60 11.51 6.56
C LEU A 169 -9.43 11.84 5.08
N VAL A 170 -8.48 11.19 4.42
CA VAL A 170 -8.31 11.27 2.96
C VAL A 170 -9.30 10.35 2.27
N VAL A 171 -10.07 10.91 1.32
CA VAL A 171 -11.10 10.21 0.55
C VAL A 171 -10.77 10.30 -0.94
N ALA A 172 -10.62 9.15 -1.57
CA ALA A 172 -10.34 9.02 -2.99
C ALA A 172 -11.51 8.31 -3.71
N PRO A 173 -12.37 9.05 -4.42
CA PRO A 173 -13.30 8.45 -5.37
C PRO A 173 -12.55 7.75 -6.50
N ILE A 174 -13.14 6.71 -7.09
CA ILE A 174 -12.49 6.03 -8.23
C ILE A 174 -12.75 6.73 -9.55
N MET A 175 -13.95 7.29 -9.75
CA MET A 175 -14.35 7.96 -11.00
C MET A 175 -14.68 9.43 -10.75
N GLY A 176 -14.37 10.30 -11.71
CA GLY A 176 -14.80 11.69 -11.66
C GLY A 176 -16.32 11.84 -11.77
N ARG A 177 -16.88 12.88 -11.17
CA ARG A 177 -18.32 13.16 -11.20
C ARG A 177 -18.85 13.31 -12.63
N ASN A 178 -19.86 12.52 -13.00
CA ASN A 178 -20.43 12.39 -14.35
C ASN A 178 -19.50 11.76 -15.40
N ALA A 179 -18.38 11.15 -15.01
CA ALA A 179 -17.53 10.38 -15.92
C ALA A 179 -18.32 9.22 -16.56
N LYS A 180 -17.95 8.86 -17.79
CA LYS A 180 -18.63 7.82 -18.56
C LYS A 180 -17.65 6.80 -19.13
N ALA A 181 -18.07 5.54 -19.09
CA ALA A 181 -17.34 4.46 -19.75
C ALA A 181 -17.26 4.71 -21.27
N PRO A 182 -16.23 4.19 -21.95
CA PRO A 182 -15.10 3.43 -21.38
C PRO A 182 -13.91 4.31 -20.97
N LEU A 183 -13.89 5.60 -21.30
CA LEU A 183 -12.73 6.46 -21.14
C LEU A 183 -12.59 7.05 -19.74
N TRP A 184 -13.70 7.25 -19.03
CA TRP A 184 -13.72 7.80 -17.66
C TRP A 184 -12.86 9.07 -17.50
N ASP A 185 -12.90 9.98 -18.49
CA ASP A 185 -12.01 11.11 -18.73
C ASP A 185 -12.33 12.36 -17.93
N VAL A 186 -13.05 12.22 -16.82
CA VAL A 186 -13.36 13.32 -15.89
C VAL A 186 -12.50 13.16 -14.64
N GLY A 187 -11.89 14.27 -14.21
CA GLY A 187 -11.01 14.29 -13.03
C GLY A 187 -11.72 13.88 -11.74
N VAL A 188 -11.05 13.10 -10.95
CA VAL A 188 -11.49 12.61 -9.64
C VAL A 188 -11.23 13.68 -8.59
N LYS A 189 -12.20 13.98 -7.76
CA LYS A 189 -12.04 14.92 -6.67
C LYS A 189 -11.46 14.22 -5.42
N LEU A 190 -10.13 14.07 -5.38
CA LEU A 190 -9.40 13.62 -4.20
C LEU A 190 -9.47 14.69 -3.13
N VAL A 191 -9.99 14.37 -1.95
CA VAL A 191 -10.19 15.31 -0.85
C VAL A 191 -9.64 14.77 0.47
N PHE A 192 -9.48 15.64 1.45
CA PHE A 192 -9.42 15.26 2.86
C PHE A 192 -10.47 16.00 3.69
N TYR A 193 -10.90 15.37 4.79
CA TYR A 193 -11.82 15.94 5.76
C TYR A 193 -11.08 16.17 7.07
N ARG A 194 -11.23 17.37 7.64
CA ARG A 194 -10.78 17.67 9.00
C ARG A 194 -11.83 17.25 10.01
N ILE A 195 -11.38 16.60 11.07
CA ILE A 195 -12.25 16.28 12.21
C ILE A 195 -12.55 17.59 12.95
N PRO A 196 -13.82 18.03 13.08
CA PRO A 196 -14.18 19.21 13.85
C PRO A 196 -14.08 18.94 15.36
N ALA A 197 -14.00 20.01 16.15
CA ALA A 197 -13.94 19.89 17.61
C ALA A 197 -15.15 19.15 18.22
N SER A 198 -16.32 19.21 17.55
CA SER A 198 -17.48 18.38 17.86
C SER A 198 -17.84 17.52 16.66
N SER A 199 -17.23 16.34 16.58
CA SER A 199 -17.34 15.40 15.45
C SER A 199 -18.77 14.96 15.13
N THR A 200 -19.67 14.96 16.11
CA THR A 200 -21.07 14.51 15.96
C THR A 200 -22.03 15.62 15.51
N THR A 201 -21.73 16.89 15.79
CA THR A 201 -22.68 18.01 15.59
C THR A 201 -22.24 19.00 14.54
N GLU A 202 -20.95 19.06 14.20
CA GLU A 202 -20.39 19.98 13.22
C GLU A 202 -20.14 19.27 11.88
N PRO A 203 -20.46 19.91 10.74
CA PRO A 203 -20.15 19.35 9.43
C PRO A 203 -18.63 19.22 9.23
N TRP A 204 -18.18 18.11 8.72
CA TRP A 204 -16.79 17.93 8.34
C TRP A 204 -16.48 18.67 7.04
N LYS A 205 -15.42 19.49 7.08
CA LYS A 205 -15.03 20.33 5.93
C LYS A 205 -14.13 19.57 4.99
N ALA A 206 -14.57 19.33 3.77
CA ALA A 206 -13.76 18.76 2.71
C ALA A 206 -12.83 19.81 2.09
N VAL A 207 -11.56 19.44 1.91
CA VAL A 207 -10.54 20.25 1.22
C VAL A 207 -9.97 19.46 0.05
N VAL A 208 -9.88 20.08 -1.13
CA VAL A 208 -9.42 19.41 -2.35
C VAL A 208 -7.89 19.30 -2.34
N ILE A 209 -7.40 18.08 -2.59
CA ILE A 209 -5.98 17.78 -2.81
C ILE A 209 -5.66 17.82 -4.32
N ASN A 210 -6.48 17.16 -5.12
CA ASN A 210 -6.34 17.04 -6.57
C ASN A 210 -7.70 16.81 -7.23
N ASP A 211 -7.89 17.31 -8.45
CA ASP A 211 -9.09 17.12 -9.25
C ASP A 211 -8.79 16.82 -10.74
N ARG A 212 -7.55 16.42 -11.05
CA ARG A 212 -7.06 16.22 -12.43
C ARG A 212 -6.79 14.77 -12.82
N LEU A 213 -6.55 13.91 -11.83
CA LEU A 213 -6.32 12.48 -12.08
C LEU A 213 -7.63 11.80 -12.43
N THR A 214 -7.59 10.83 -13.34
CA THR A 214 -8.76 10.05 -13.76
C THR A 214 -8.61 8.59 -13.31
N VAL A 215 -9.70 7.93 -12.98
CA VAL A 215 -9.71 6.55 -12.45
C VAL A 215 -8.65 6.36 -11.36
N LEU A 216 -8.85 7.01 -10.23
CA LEU A 216 -7.95 6.94 -9.09
C LEU A 216 -8.32 5.71 -8.24
N HIS A 217 -7.52 4.64 -8.34
CA HIS A 217 -7.82 3.37 -7.67
C HIS A 217 -6.94 3.12 -6.45
N GLY A 218 -5.64 3.41 -6.53
CA GLY A 218 -4.68 3.19 -5.43
C GLY A 218 -4.47 4.44 -4.58
N LEU A 219 -4.41 4.24 -3.25
CA LEU A 219 -4.16 5.29 -2.26
C LEU A 219 -3.30 4.72 -1.13
N ALA A 220 -2.12 5.29 -0.92
CA ALA A 220 -1.24 4.96 0.20
C ALA A 220 -0.74 6.22 0.91
N ILE A 221 -0.53 6.12 2.20
CA ILE A 221 0.00 7.20 3.05
C ILE A 221 1.44 6.87 3.42
N VAL A 222 2.32 7.85 3.27
CA VAL A 222 3.76 7.69 3.50
C VAL A 222 4.36 9.01 4.02
N ASP A 223 5.31 8.96 4.93
CA ASP A 223 6.19 10.10 5.21
C ASP A 223 7.40 10.03 4.24
N TRP A 224 7.25 10.66 3.06
CA TRP A 224 8.18 10.52 1.93
C TRP A 224 9.54 11.15 2.15
N ASP A 225 9.57 12.31 2.75
CA ASP A 225 10.81 13.07 2.97
C ASP A 225 11.26 13.11 4.43
N ARG A 226 10.49 12.48 5.32
CA ARG A 226 10.74 12.34 6.76
C ARG A 226 10.69 13.68 7.49
N ASP A 227 9.75 14.51 7.10
CA ASP A 227 9.51 15.80 7.74
C ASP A 227 8.47 15.71 8.87
N GLY A 228 7.88 14.54 9.09
CA GLY A 228 6.88 14.25 10.11
C GLY A 228 5.44 14.54 9.66
N ARG A 229 5.23 14.89 8.40
CA ARG A 229 3.91 14.98 7.77
C ARG A 229 3.66 13.76 6.91
N ASP A 230 2.41 13.37 6.85
CA ASP A 230 2.01 12.33 5.94
C ASP A 230 1.84 12.88 4.51
N ASP A 231 2.53 12.25 3.56
CA ASP A 231 2.37 12.46 2.12
C ASP A 231 1.44 11.40 1.53
N ILE A 232 0.89 11.68 0.36
CA ILE A 232 -0.09 10.81 -0.29
C ILE A 232 0.47 10.28 -1.61
N LEU A 233 0.51 8.96 -1.75
CA LEU A 233 0.75 8.28 -3.01
C LEU A 233 -0.58 7.87 -3.64
N THR A 234 -0.74 8.13 -4.94
CA THR A 234 -1.91 7.70 -5.71
C THR A 234 -1.53 6.90 -6.94
N ALA A 235 -2.34 5.90 -7.28
CA ALA A 235 -2.28 5.19 -8.55
C ALA A 235 -3.56 5.47 -9.36
N SER A 236 -3.40 5.90 -10.60
CA SER A 236 -4.47 6.38 -11.47
C SER A 236 -4.22 6.00 -12.94
N PHE A 237 -5.11 6.40 -13.84
CA PHE A 237 -4.90 6.29 -15.28
C PHE A 237 -3.67 7.04 -15.77
N GLU A 238 -3.26 8.11 -15.09
CA GLU A 238 -2.07 8.88 -15.40
C GLU A 238 -0.79 8.25 -14.85
N GLY A 239 -0.92 7.20 -14.02
CA GLY A 239 0.19 6.49 -13.37
C GLY A 239 0.28 6.80 -11.88
N VAL A 240 1.50 6.84 -11.35
CA VAL A 240 1.77 7.03 -9.91
C VAL A 240 2.18 8.45 -9.63
N TYR A 241 1.50 9.08 -8.66
CA TYR A 241 1.77 10.45 -8.21
C TYR A 241 2.03 10.50 -6.71
N LEU A 242 2.93 11.39 -6.33
CA LEU A 242 3.17 11.83 -4.96
C LEU A 242 2.53 13.22 -4.80
N HIS A 243 1.75 13.39 -3.73
CA HIS A 243 1.18 14.66 -3.33
C HIS A 243 1.76 15.04 -1.97
N GLN A 244 2.47 16.16 -1.92
CA GLN A 244 3.10 16.70 -0.71
C GLN A 244 2.41 17.99 -0.31
N SER A 245 2.00 18.08 0.94
CA SER A 245 1.39 19.28 1.48
C SER A 245 2.42 20.37 1.79
N GLN A 246 1.99 21.62 1.71
CA GLN A 246 2.75 22.78 2.11
C GLN A 246 1.83 23.78 2.83
N GLY A 247 2.31 24.39 3.90
CA GLY A 247 1.50 25.29 4.72
C GLY A 247 0.71 24.54 5.80
N GLN A 248 -0.25 25.22 6.42
CA GLN A 248 -1.10 24.68 7.49
C GLN A 248 -2.50 25.30 7.45
N GLY A 249 -3.46 24.62 8.03
CA GLY A 249 -4.82 25.07 8.16
C GLY A 249 -5.46 25.42 6.80
N ASP A 250 -6.10 26.59 6.70
CA ASP A 250 -6.75 27.03 5.45
C ASP A 250 -5.74 27.50 4.36
N LYS A 251 -4.45 27.55 4.67
CA LYS A 251 -3.37 27.90 3.72
C LYS A 251 -2.64 26.70 3.16
N ILE A 252 -3.16 25.49 3.37
CA ILE A 252 -2.58 24.28 2.81
C ILE A 252 -2.63 24.30 1.28
N SER A 253 -1.54 23.93 0.65
CA SER A 253 -1.42 23.76 -0.80
C SER A 253 -0.67 22.46 -1.11
N TRP A 254 -0.74 22.00 -2.34
CA TRP A 254 -0.23 20.68 -2.71
C TRP A 254 0.77 20.77 -3.85
N LYS A 255 1.95 20.20 -3.63
CA LYS A 255 2.93 19.91 -4.69
C LYS A 255 2.69 18.51 -5.20
N GLN A 256 2.56 18.36 -6.52
CA GLN A 256 2.37 17.07 -7.17
C GLN A 256 3.61 16.68 -7.97
N THR A 257 4.05 15.44 -7.81
CA THR A 257 5.19 14.89 -8.54
C THR A 257 4.79 13.55 -9.15
N ARG A 258 4.87 13.43 -10.47
CA ARG A 258 4.66 12.15 -11.15
C ARG A 258 5.91 11.29 -10.99
N LEU A 259 5.75 10.09 -10.43
CA LEU A 259 6.82 9.14 -10.18
C LEU A 259 6.90 8.05 -11.25
N GLY A 260 5.77 7.60 -11.76
CA GLY A 260 5.67 6.57 -12.78
C GLY A 260 4.54 6.84 -13.76
N SER A 261 4.70 6.42 -15.02
CA SER A 261 3.68 6.63 -16.05
C SER A 261 2.56 5.58 -16.03
N GLY A 262 2.77 4.43 -15.37
CA GLY A 262 1.90 3.28 -15.57
C GLY A 262 1.95 2.75 -17.02
N GLN A 263 1.13 1.76 -17.32
CA GLN A 263 0.96 1.27 -18.70
C GLN A 263 -0.02 2.15 -19.46
N GLN A 264 0.38 2.65 -20.65
CA GLN A 264 -0.38 3.64 -21.43
C GLN A 264 -0.83 3.14 -22.82
N THR A 265 -0.93 1.81 -23.00
CA THR A 265 -1.18 1.22 -24.35
C THR A 265 -2.66 1.20 -24.74
N ASP A 266 -3.58 1.12 -23.76
CA ASP A 266 -5.03 1.10 -23.99
C ASP A 266 -5.69 2.27 -23.26
N PRO A 267 -6.34 3.21 -23.96
CA PRO A 267 -7.02 4.36 -23.35
C PRO A 267 -8.11 3.99 -22.34
N ALA A 268 -8.78 2.86 -22.52
CA ALA A 268 -9.86 2.41 -21.64
C ALA A 268 -9.36 1.61 -20.42
N LYS A 269 -8.11 1.13 -20.48
CA LYS A 269 -7.51 0.31 -19.43
C LYS A 269 -6.01 0.63 -19.31
N ARG A 270 -5.68 1.74 -18.69
CA ARG A 270 -4.31 2.26 -18.60
C ARG A 270 -3.88 2.56 -17.17
N GLY A 271 -2.69 3.10 -17.02
CA GLY A 271 -2.13 3.59 -15.78
C GLY A 271 -1.71 2.51 -14.81
N SER A 272 -1.99 2.76 -13.55
CA SER A 272 -1.72 1.87 -12.43
C SER A 272 -2.97 1.71 -11.56
N SER A 273 -3.12 0.54 -10.93
CA SER A 273 -4.29 0.19 -10.10
C SER A 273 -4.01 0.44 -8.62
N GLU A 274 -3.02 -0.23 -8.05
CA GLU A 274 -2.62 -0.11 -6.66
C GLU A 274 -1.21 0.46 -6.55
N VAL A 275 -0.86 0.99 -5.38
CA VAL A 275 0.49 1.48 -5.09
C VAL A 275 0.88 1.19 -3.64
N ALA A 276 2.11 0.72 -3.45
CA ALA A 276 2.73 0.58 -2.14
C ALA A 276 4.19 1.04 -2.21
N LEU A 277 4.68 1.66 -1.13
CA LEU A 277 6.09 1.98 -0.95
C LEU A 277 6.74 0.85 -0.17
N GLY A 278 7.85 0.30 -0.69
CA GLY A 278 8.65 -0.71 -0.01
C GLY A 278 10.07 -0.21 0.27
N ARG A 279 10.70 -0.75 1.32
CA ARG A 279 12.08 -0.44 1.74
C ARG A 279 13.07 -1.41 1.11
N LEU A 280 14.26 -0.89 0.79
CA LEU A 280 15.46 -1.68 0.48
C LEU A 280 16.64 -1.07 1.24
N GLN A 281 17.46 -1.90 1.90
CA GLN A 281 18.53 -1.47 2.82
C GLN A 281 19.50 -0.43 2.22
N ASN A 282 19.83 -0.59 0.95
CA ASN A 282 20.82 0.27 0.28
C ASN A 282 20.19 1.45 -0.47
N ARG A 283 18.90 1.74 -0.26
CA ARG A 283 18.17 2.78 -0.99
C ARG A 283 17.43 3.72 -0.05
N ARG A 284 17.82 4.98 -0.03
CA ARG A 284 17.16 6.01 0.79
C ARG A 284 15.66 6.13 0.53
N ARG A 285 15.18 5.83 -0.69
CA ARG A 285 13.78 5.96 -1.12
C ARG A 285 13.11 4.62 -1.47
N GLY A 286 13.74 3.49 -1.17
CA GLY A 286 13.14 2.18 -1.44
C GLY A 286 12.71 1.96 -2.90
N PHE A 287 11.54 1.36 -3.09
CA PHE A 287 10.88 1.12 -4.36
C PHE A 287 9.37 1.38 -4.23
N LEU A 288 8.69 1.56 -5.37
CA LEU A 288 7.23 1.51 -5.42
C LEU A 288 6.81 0.21 -6.11
N ALA A 289 5.84 -0.48 -5.55
CA ALA A 289 5.16 -1.59 -6.20
C ALA A 289 3.80 -1.12 -6.72
N THR A 290 3.39 -1.63 -7.89
CA THR A 290 2.08 -1.34 -8.50
C THR A 290 1.52 -2.55 -9.21
N ILE A 291 0.22 -2.53 -9.44
CA ILE A 291 -0.47 -3.42 -10.37
C ILE A 291 -0.82 -2.61 -11.62
N GLU A 292 -0.49 -3.12 -12.82
CA GLU A 292 -0.68 -2.42 -14.08
C GLU A 292 -1.21 -3.31 -15.21
N PRO A 293 -2.00 -2.73 -16.12
CA PRO A 293 -2.73 -1.47 -16.00
C PRO A 293 -3.82 -1.55 -14.92
N TRP A 294 -4.76 -0.62 -14.88
CA TRP A 294 -5.91 -0.68 -13.98
C TRP A 294 -6.60 -2.06 -14.02
N HIS A 295 -6.73 -2.76 -12.88
CA HIS A 295 -7.12 -4.18 -12.75
C HIS A 295 -6.36 -5.07 -13.75
N GLY A 296 -5.05 -4.87 -13.83
CA GLY A 296 -4.22 -5.46 -14.89
C GLY A 296 -3.65 -6.83 -14.60
N ASP A 297 -2.73 -7.18 -15.46
CA ASP A 297 -2.09 -8.49 -15.52
C ASP A 297 -0.63 -8.48 -15.03
N LYS A 298 -0.12 -7.30 -14.58
CA LYS A 298 1.30 -7.14 -14.23
C LYS A 298 1.50 -6.66 -12.82
N VAL A 299 2.48 -7.23 -12.13
CA VAL A 299 3.14 -6.62 -10.97
C VAL A 299 4.36 -5.86 -11.46
N VAL A 300 4.43 -4.59 -11.11
CA VAL A 300 5.45 -3.67 -11.59
C VAL A 300 6.12 -2.98 -10.43
N ILE A 301 7.43 -2.80 -10.52
CA ILE A 301 8.19 -1.99 -9.57
C ILE A 301 8.75 -0.75 -10.26
N TYR A 302 8.89 0.29 -9.46
CA TYR A 302 9.59 1.51 -9.81
C TYR A 302 10.73 1.75 -8.83
N THR A 303 11.92 2.02 -9.36
CA THR A 303 13.10 2.37 -8.55
C THR A 303 13.60 3.75 -8.91
N PRO A 304 14.16 4.54 -7.95
CA PRO A 304 14.64 5.89 -8.21
C PRO A 304 15.62 5.96 -9.36
N ARG A 305 15.48 6.99 -10.20
CA ARG A 305 16.37 7.30 -11.32
C ARG A 305 17.17 8.56 -11.02
N SER A 306 18.38 8.64 -11.55
CA SER A 306 19.20 9.86 -11.55
C SER A 306 19.04 10.74 -12.80
N THR A 307 18.02 10.51 -13.62
CA THR A 307 17.78 11.22 -14.88
C THR A 307 16.83 12.40 -14.73
N ALA A 308 16.99 13.39 -15.60
CA ALA A 308 16.35 14.71 -15.51
C ALA A 308 14.82 14.74 -15.74
N ASP A 309 14.24 13.66 -16.29
CA ASP A 309 12.79 13.56 -16.51
C ASP A 309 11.98 13.29 -15.25
N GLY A 310 12.67 13.05 -14.12
CA GLY A 310 12.04 12.87 -12.79
C GLY A 310 11.27 11.56 -12.61
N LEU A 311 11.04 10.77 -13.66
CA LEU A 311 10.33 9.50 -13.55
C LEU A 311 11.25 8.39 -13.02
N TRP A 312 10.70 7.53 -12.20
CA TRP A 312 11.38 6.35 -11.69
C TRP A 312 11.49 5.26 -12.75
N GLN A 313 12.55 4.44 -12.66
CA GLN A 313 12.76 3.34 -13.58
C GLN A 313 11.74 2.24 -13.37
N ARG A 314 10.91 1.97 -14.37
CA ARG A 314 9.89 0.93 -14.38
C ARG A 314 10.48 -0.44 -14.74
N ALA A 315 10.11 -1.49 -14.01
CA ALA A 315 10.39 -2.88 -14.33
C ALA A 315 9.17 -3.77 -14.04
N VAL A 316 8.82 -4.64 -14.98
CA VAL A 316 7.76 -5.66 -14.79
C VAL A 316 8.41 -6.87 -14.13
N ILE A 317 7.87 -7.34 -13.00
CA ILE A 317 8.37 -8.50 -12.28
C ILE A 317 7.46 -9.73 -12.44
N ASP A 318 6.19 -9.52 -12.81
CA ASP A 318 5.24 -10.58 -13.09
C ASP A 318 4.24 -10.15 -14.18
N THR A 319 3.78 -11.10 -15.01
CA THR A 319 2.80 -10.88 -16.08
C THR A 319 1.68 -11.92 -16.07
N THR A 320 1.52 -12.65 -14.96
CA THR A 320 0.61 -13.80 -14.87
C THR A 320 -0.71 -13.50 -14.16
N PHE A 321 -0.91 -12.24 -13.72
CA PHE A 321 -2.12 -11.84 -13.03
C PHE A 321 -3.35 -11.81 -13.96
N ASN A 322 -4.50 -11.99 -13.34
CA ASN A 322 -5.78 -11.87 -14.01
C ASN A 322 -6.71 -11.05 -13.10
N GLU A 323 -6.98 -9.80 -13.46
CA GLU A 323 -7.63 -8.81 -12.60
C GLU A 323 -6.91 -8.59 -11.28
N GLY A 324 -5.64 -8.16 -11.35
CA GLY A 324 -4.85 -7.81 -10.18
C GLY A 324 -5.50 -6.69 -9.38
N HIS A 325 -5.57 -6.83 -8.04
CA HIS A 325 -6.36 -5.91 -7.22
C HIS A 325 -5.75 -5.62 -5.85
N ALA A 326 -5.14 -6.58 -5.20
CA ALA A 326 -4.60 -6.44 -3.85
C ALA A 326 -3.08 -6.32 -3.87
N LEU A 327 -2.53 -5.36 -3.13
CA LEU A 327 -1.08 -5.09 -3.06
C LEU A 327 -0.72 -4.44 -1.73
N LEU A 328 0.36 -4.91 -1.11
CA LEU A 328 1.04 -4.22 0.00
C LEU A 328 2.55 -4.55 0.01
N CYS A 329 3.32 -3.77 0.78
CA CYS A 329 4.72 -4.05 1.08
C CYS A 329 4.90 -4.09 2.60
N ALA A 330 5.65 -5.10 3.10
CA ALA A 330 5.98 -5.25 4.52
C ALA A 330 7.23 -6.13 4.69
N ASP A 331 7.99 -5.90 5.76
CA ASP A 331 9.12 -6.73 6.18
C ASP A 331 8.58 -8.01 6.86
N LEU A 332 8.45 -9.07 6.10
CA LEU A 332 7.83 -10.32 6.54
C LEU A 332 8.86 -11.38 6.98
N ASP A 333 10.13 -11.22 6.62
CA ASP A 333 11.21 -12.14 7.03
C ASP A 333 12.16 -11.55 8.08
N GLY A 334 11.99 -10.26 8.44
CA GLY A 334 12.74 -9.57 9.48
C GLY A 334 14.11 -9.06 9.02
N ASP A 335 14.39 -9.02 7.71
CA ASP A 335 15.68 -8.59 7.17
C ASP A 335 15.78 -7.07 6.96
N ARG A 336 14.70 -6.31 7.21
CA ARG A 336 14.52 -4.85 7.06
C ARG A 336 14.40 -4.37 5.61
N GLU A 337 14.25 -5.26 4.68
CA GLU A 337 13.73 -4.98 3.34
C GLU A 337 12.24 -5.36 3.32
N ASP A 338 11.45 -4.80 2.45
CA ASP A 338 10.04 -5.13 2.38
C ASP A 338 9.79 -6.10 1.22
N GLU A 339 9.07 -7.19 1.50
CA GLU A 339 8.46 -8.05 0.52
C GLU A 339 7.23 -7.38 -0.08
N ILE A 340 6.88 -7.78 -1.30
CA ILE A 340 5.61 -7.43 -1.93
C ILE A 340 4.63 -8.58 -1.77
N VAL A 341 3.48 -8.33 -1.18
CA VAL A 341 2.33 -9.24 -1.23
C VAL A 341 1.37 -8.71 -2.30
N ALA A 342 1.08 -9.53 -3.30
CA ALA A 342 0.18 -9.13 -4.38
C ALA A 342 -0.76 -10.28 -4.77
N GLY A 343 -2.02 -9.93 -5.06
CA GLY A 343 -3.05 -10.91 -5.41
C GLY A 343 -3.98 -10.41 -6.51
N TYR A 344 -4.65 -11.38 -7.12
CA TYR A 344 -5.61 -11.13 -8.17
C TYR A 344 -6.90 -11.93 -7.95
N ARG A 345 -8.00 -11.43 -8.49
CA ARG A 345 -9.34 -11.94 -8.22
C ARG A 345 -9.99 -12.67 -9.40
N GLY A 346 -9.41 -12.56 -10.61
CA GLY A 346 -9.88 -13.25 -11.79
C GLY A 346 -9.58 -14.76 -11.78
N LYS A 347 -9.64 -15.40 -12.93
CA LYS A 347 -9.43 -16.85 -13.04
C LYS A 347 -8.05 -17.24 -12.48
N GLY A 348 -8.04 -18.17 -11.52
CA GLY A 348 -6.86 -18.62 -10.82
C GLY A 348 -6.71 -18.03 -9.40
N ALA A 349 -7.38 -16.92 -9.08
CA ALA A 349 -7.65 -16.38 -7.74
C ALA A 349 -6.52 -16.62 -6.72
N SER A 350 -5.32 -16.06 -6.96
CA SER A 350 -4.11 -16.39 -6.20
C SER A 350 -3.50 -15.20 -5.47
N LEU A 351 -2.73 -15.50 -4.45
CA LEU A 351 -1.95 -14.57 -3.65
C LEU A 351 -0.47 -15.00 -3.65
N TYR A 352 0.43 -14.07 -3.93
CA TYR A 352 1.87 -14.31 -4.03
C TYR A 352 2.67 -13.37 -3.14
N LEU A 353 3.83 -13.85 -2.70
CA LEU A 353 4.89 -13.10 -2.05
C LEU A 353 6.07 -12.96 -3.01
N TYR A 354 6.62 -11.75 -3.11
CA TYR A 354 7.84 -11.47 -3.89
C TYR A 354 8.89 -10.88 -2.97
N ASP A 355 10.11 -11.41 -3.09
CA ASP A 355 11.26 -10.94 -2.34
C ASP A 355 12.39 -10.52 -3.30
N CYS A 356 13.09 -9.44 -2.95
CA CYS A 356 14.15 -8.84 -3.74
C CYS A 356 15.47 -9.59 -3.57
N ARG A 357 16.09 -10.05 -4.67
CA ARG A 357 17.31 -10.87 -4.66
C ARG A 357 18.58 -10.12 -4.96
N ASP A 358 18.49 -8.84 -5.28
CA ASP A 358 19.67 -8.05 -5.61
C ASP A 358 19.59 -6.62 -5.06
N ALA A 359 20.73 -6.07 -4.70
CA ALA A 359 20.84 -4.69 -4.22
C ALA A 359 20.36 -3.64 -5.23
N SER A 360 20.20 -4.02 -6.52
CA SER A 360 19.68 -3.13 -7.56
C SER A 360 18.14 -3.02 -7.55
N GLY A 361 17.45 -3.89 -6.79
CA GLY A 361 15.99 -3.94 -6.76
C GLY A 361 15.35 -4.36 -8.08
N ARG A 362 16.04 -5.19 -8.88
CA ARG A 362 15.57 -5.61 -10.20
C ARG A 362 15.24 -7.09 -10.30
N LYS A 363 15.89 -7.89 -9.48
CA LYS A 363 15.69 -9.35 -9.47
C LYS A 363 14.79 -9.71 -8.32
N TRP A 364 13.61 -10.18 -8.64
CA TRP A 364 12.60 -10.61 -7.68
C TRP A 364 12.29 -12.09 -7.87
N GLU A 365 12.11 -12.79 -6.78
CA GLU A 365 11.62 -14.16 -6.75
C GLU A 365 10.25 -14.19 -6.09
N ARG A 366 9.37 -15.09 -6.51
CA ARG A 366 8.04 -15.24 -5.93
C ARG A 366 7.79 -16.64 -5.40
N ILE A 367 6.93 -16.70 -4.36
CA ILE A 367 6.28 -17.94 -3.92
C ILE A 367 4.76 -17.76 -3.91
N GLY A 368 4.02 -18.85 -4.08
CA GLY A 368 2.58 -18.90 -3.84
C GLY A 368 2.29 -18.93 -2.35
N LEU A 369 1.44 -18.01 -1.88
CA LEU A 369 0.86 -18.06 -0.53
C LEU A 369 -0.47 -18.81 -0.56
N ASP A 370 -1.26 -18.57 -1.60
CA ASP A 370 -2.54 -19.24 -1.84
C ASP A 370 -2.79 -19.31 -3.35
N GLU A 371 -2.99 -20.50 -3.86
CA GLU A 371 -3.16 -20.72 -5.29
C GLU A 371 -4.54 -21.34 -5.58
N GLY A 372 -5.47 -20.48 -6.03
CA GLY A 372 -6.82 -20.88 -6.45
C GLY A 372 -7.91 -20.70 -5.41
N ASP A 373 -7.61 -20.31 -4.16
CA ASP A 373 -8.60 -20.15 -3.09
C ASP A 373 -8.51 -18.78 -2.36
N MET A 374 -7.93 -17.77 -3.03
CA MET A 374 -7.93 -16.39 -2.56
C MET A 374 -8.06 -15.42 -3.73
N ALA A 375 -9.31 -15.06 -4.08
CA ALA A 375 -9.63 -13.99 -5.04
C ALA A 375 -9.41 -12.62 -4.40
N ALA A 376 -8.13 -12.29 -4.13
CA ALA A 376 -7.71 -11.22 -3.24
C ALA A 376 -8.22 -9.84 -3.70
N SER A 377 -9.07 -9.23 -2.89
CA SER A 377 -9.61 -7.88 -3.09
C SER A 377 -9.07 -6.88 -2.09
N GLY A 378 -8.73 -7.31 -0.88
CA GLY A 378 -8.13 -6.49 0.17
C GLY A 378 -7.10 -7.28 0.96
N LEU A 379 -6.08 -6.57 1.44
CA LEU A 379 -5.00 -7.08 2.28
C LEU A 379 -4.80 -6.18 3.48
N ASP A 380 -4.29 -6.76 4.55
CA ASP A 380 -3.68 -6.07 5.67
C ASP A 380 -2.57 -6.95 6.29
N VAL A 381 -1.75 -6.37 7.17
CA VAL A 381 -0.69 -7.07 7.91
C VAL A 381 -0.72 -6.69 9.37
N ALA A 382 -0.59 -7.68 10.25
CA ALA A 382 -0.45 -7.49 11.69
C ALA A 382 0.11 -8.76 12.33
N ASP A 383 0.63 -8.65 13.54
CA ASP A 383 0.94 -9.80 14.39
C ASP A 383 -0.36 -10.32 15.03
N VAL A 384 -1.03 -11.25 14.34
CA VAL A 384 -2.36 -11.75 14.71
C VAL A 384 -2.31 -12.67 15.93
N ASN A 385 -1.23 -13.44 16.06
CA ASN A 385 -1.07 -14.44 17.14
C ASN A 385 -0.21 -13.97 18.31
N GLY A 386 0.39 -12.76 18.24
CA GLY A 386 1.22 -12.17 19.28
C GLY A 386 2.62 -12.78 19.38
N ASP A 387 3.15 -13.34 18.29
CA ASP A 387 4.48 -14.00 18.29
C ASP A 387 5.63 -13.10 17.82
N GLY A 388 5.33 -11.84 17.52
CA GLY A 388 6.31 -10.81 17.11
C GLY A 388 6.62 -10.80 15.61
N ARG A 389 5.97 -11.61 14.80
CA ARG A 389 6.09 -11.61 13.34
C ARG A 389 4.82 -11.06 12.69
N LEU A 390 4.99 -10.37 11.58
CA LEU A 390 3.85 -9.89 10.81
C LEU A 390 3.22 -11.07 10.03
N ASP A 391 1.92 -11.26 10.23
CA ASP A 391 1.07 -12.14 9.46
C ASP A 391 0.36 -11.37 8.35
N ILE A 392 -0.15 -12.07 7.34
CA ILE A 392 -0.91 -11.49 6.24
C ILE A 392 -2.40 -11.81 6.43
N ILE A 393 -3.26 -10.80 6.29
CA ILE A 393 -4.70 -10.96 6.31
C ILE A 393 -5.23 -10.64 4.92
N ALA A 394 -6.08 -11.51 4.38
CA ALA A 394 -6.65 -11.33 3.05
C ALA A 394 -8.15 -11.61 3.03
N VAL A 395 -8.86 -10.87 2.16
CA VAL A 395 -10.26 -11.12 1.83
C VAL A 395 -10.41 -11.37 0.35
N GLY A 396 -11.16 -12.43 0.01
CA GLY A 396 -11.43 -12.83 -1.35
C GLY A 396 -12.89 -12.61 -1.74
N THR A 397 -13.13 -11.83 -2.81
CA THR A 397 -14.49 -11.55 -3.28
C THR A 397 -15.17 -12.80 -3.85
N ALA A 398 -14.59 -13.41 -4.88
CA ALA A 398 -15.16 -14.58 -5.55
C ALA A 398 -15.01 -15.87 -4.73
N THR A 399 -13.97 -15.98 -3.91
CA THR A 399 -13.74 -17.12 -3.00
C THR A 399 -14.53 -17.00 -1.71
N ALA A 400 -15.17 -15.84 -1.46
CA ALA A 400 -16.07 -15.59 -0.34
C ALA A 400 -15.45 -15.92 1.04
N ASN A 401 -14.18 -15.61 1.24
CA ASN A 401 -13.46 -15.96 2.44
C ASN A 401 -12.64 -14.79 3.00
N ILE A 402 -12.42 -14.83 4.32
CA ILE A 402 -11.36 -14.11 5.01
C ILE A 402 -10.40 -15.16 5.54
N LYS A 403 -9.12 -15.00 5.23
CA LYS A 403 -8.05 -15.84 5.77
C LYS A 403 -6.97 -14.96 6.39
N TRP A 404 -6.28 -15.48 7.37
CA TRP A 404 -4.97 -14.99 7.77
C TRP A 404 -3.92 -16.07 7.54
N TYR A 405 -2.72 -15.63 7.16
CA TYR A 405 -1.59 -16.50 6.86
C TYR A 405 -0.56 -16.25 7.94
N GLU A 406 -0.50 -17.21 8.89
CA GLU A 406 0.43 -17.22 10.01
C GLU A 406 1.86 -17.35 9.50
N ASN A 407 2.68 -16.37 9.83
CA ASN A 407 4.10 -16.36 9.50
C ASN A 407 4.88 -17.24 10.46
N LEU A 408 5.30 -18.41 10.02
CA LEU A 408 6.07 -19.39 10.81
C LEU A 408 7.57 -19.07 10.88
N GLY A 409 7.99 -17.91 10.30
CA GLY A 409 9.40 -17.55 10.15
C GLY A 409 10.12 -18.30 9.03
N PRO A 410 11.46 -18.18 8.95
CA PRO A 410 12.24 -18.76 7.87
C PRO A 410 12.12 -20.28 7.85
N GLY A 411 11.85 -20.83 6.68
CA GLY A 411 11.83 -22.28 6.47
C GLY A 411 13.20 -22.89 6.78
N ARG A 412 13.25 -24.11 7.27
CA ARG A 412 14.52 -24.82 7.42
C ARG A 412 15.07 -25.10 6.01
N ALA A 413 16.31 -24.67 5.74
CA ALA A 413 17.02 -25.11 4.55
C ALA A 413 17.00 -26.66 4.54
N LYS A 414 16.46 -27.23 3.45
CA LYS A 414 16.48 -28.69 3.26
C LYS A 414 17.88 -29.16 2.87
#